data_ddd9d6684ba2856c6854a5bfec1f39e7
#
_entry.id   ddd9d6684ba2856c6854a5bfec1f39e7
#
_cell.length_a   1.000
_cell.length_b   1.000
_cell.length_c   1.000
_cell.angle_alpha   90.00
_cell.angle_beta   90.00
_cell.angle_gamma   90.00
#
_symmetry.space_group_name_H-M   'P 1'
#
loop_
_entity.id
_entity.type
_entity.pdbx_description
1 polymer ?
#
loop_
_entity_poly.entity_id
_entity_poly.type
_entity_poly.pdbx_seq_one_letter_code
_entity_poly.pdbx_strand_id
1 'polypeptide(L)'
;MTKANSGLYFALVRYQKALEYLESSEISLCKEKALEILSARDALQKVLKTEDPVAGDILSQVMALDSGLKDNPGRILKVLNLADCRESLPAPPQDWWWHLDRKQVNWLIRGLTVITWTGSLGLLANIASRFLTGGVGVLGAAAVVFPSLLTLLKAKSELTEAGREGLEKFIATLGIPQYHQEGAKFGSLVGLGGLLLLFWLALPLISETYNDQGRKNHDQGELGTAEENYLRAIALNPDNVDAHYNLGNLYEDLQQFDKARTEYLLAVKGDVPEAYNNLARLLIKKKEYPQAVALLNKGLLEAQKQDSFPD
;
A
#
# COMPACT_ATOMS: atom_id res chain seq x y z
N MET A 1 -35.90 -16.23 47.86
CA MET A 1 -35.59 -15.24 46.81
C MET A 1 -35.79 -13.87 47.40
N THR A 2 -34.72 -13.16 47.70
CA THR A 2 -34.76 -11.82 48.28
C THR A 2 -35.29 -10.82 47.24
N LYS A 3 -36.01 -9.77 47.69
CA LYS A 3 -36.59 -8.72 46.81
C LYS A 3 -35.60 -8.10 45.82
N ALA A 4 -34.30 -8.11 46.14
CA ALA A 4 -33.18 -7.64 45.29
C ALA A 4 -33.02 -8.47 44.04
N ASN A 5 -33.05 -9.83 44.10
CA ASN A 5 -32.93 -10.71 42.96
C ASN A 5 -34.06 -10.56 41.92
N SER A 6 -35.26 -10.03 42.34
CA SER A 6 -36.39 -9.86 41.43
C SER A 6 -36.17 -8.63 40.49
N GLY A 7 -35.55 -7.58 40.97
CA GLY A 7 -35.29 -6.38 40.18
C GLY A 7 -34.26 -6.60 39.08
N LEU A 8 -33.18 -7.30 39.40
CA LEU A 8 -32.11 -7.64 38.43
C LEU A 8 -32.62 -8.59 37.36
N TYR A 9 -33.33 -9.62 37.77
CA TYR A 9 -33.97 -10.59 36.83
C TYR A 9 -34.95 -9.87 35.88
N PHE A 10 -35.77 -8.97 36.38
CA PHE A 10 -36.72 -8.21 35.56
C PHE A 10 -35.99 -7.32 34.54
N ALA A 11 -34.93 -6.61 34.97
CA ALA A 11 -34.14 -5.77 34.08
C ALA A 11 -33.43 -6.59 32.99
N LEU A 12 -32.91 -7.78 33.34
CA LEU A 12 -32.25 -8.70 32.40
C LEU A 12 -33.26 -9.21 31.36
N VAL A 13 -34.44 -9.68 31.78
CA VAL A 13 -35.48 -10.16 30.86
C VAL A 13 -35.98 -9.04 29.94
N ARG A 14 -36.11 -7.81 30.48
CA ARG A 14 -36.46 -6.64 29.67
C ARG A 14 -35.43 -6.37 28.60
N TYR A 15 -34.14 -6.41 28.93
CA TYR A 15 -33.05 -6.20 27.96
C TYR A 15 -33.00 -7.32 26.93
N GLN A 16 -33.11 -8.58 27.34
CA GLN A 16 -33.18 -9.71 26.42
C GLN A 16 -34.33 -9.56 25.42
N LYS A 17 -35.56 -9.24 25.91
CA LYS A 17 -36.73 -9.05 25.07
C LYS A 17 -36.58 -7.87 24.10
N ALA A 18 -35.89 -6.79 24.50
CA ALA A 18 -35.61 -5.69 23.63
C ALA A 18 -34.62 -6.06 22.51
N LEU A 19 -33.66 -6.94 22.80
CA LEU A 19 -32.70 -7.42 21.80
C LEU A 19 -33.32 -8.35 20.75
N GLU A 20 -34.42 -9.01 21.01
CA GLU A 20 -35.18 -9.83 20.03
C GLU A 20 -35.54 -9.00 18.79
N TYR A 21 -35.74 -7.68 18.92
CA TYR A 21 -35.95 -6.78 17.77
C TYR A 21 -34.72 -6.64 16.86
N LEU A 22 -33.52 -6.87 17.41
CA LEU A 22 -32.26 -6.87 16.62
C LEU A 22 -32.02 -8.20 15.90
N GLU A 23 -32.48 -9.33 16.46
CA GLU A 23 -32.25 -10.66 15.93
C GLU A 23 -33.27 -11.05 14.86
N SER A 24 -34.49 -10.55 14.98
CA SER A 24 -35.58 -10.85 14.04
C SER A 24 -35.34 -10.18 12.69
N SER A 25 -35.21 -10.98 11.63
CA SER A 25 -35.11 -10.49 10.23
C SER A 25 -36.46 -9.97 9.70
N GLU A 26 -37.57 -10.38 10.28
CA GLU A 26 -38.92 -10.05 9.82
C GLU A 26 -39.41 -8.70 10.36
N ILE A 27 -38.85 -8.22 11.46
CA ILE A 27 -39.29 -6.99 12.11
C ILE A 27 -38.40 -5.82 11.67
N SER A 28 -38.98 -4.84 10.97
CA SER A 28 -38.31 -3.58 10.69
C SER A 28 -38.04 -2.86 12.01
N LEU A 29 -36.78 -2.67 12.34
CA LEU A 29 -36.35 -1.88 13.49
C LEU A 29 -36.76 -0.41 13.26
N CYS A 30 -37.51 0.18 14.17
CA CYS A 30 -37.84 1.60 14.16
C CYS A 30 -37.06 2.35 15.25
N LYS A 31 -37.11 3.68 15.21
CA LYS A 31 -36.36 4.56 16.11
C LYS A 31 -36.71 4.31 17.57
N GLU A 32 -38.02 4.10 17.88
CA GLU A 32 -38.51 3.86 19.21
C GLU A 32 -37.98 2.55 19.79
N LYS A 33 -37.96 1.48 19.00
CA LYS A 33 -37.39 0.18 19.40
C LYS A 33 -35.90 0.22 19.62
N ALA A 34 -35.18 0.96 18.79
CA ALA A 34 -33.74 1.16 18.95
C ALA A 34 -33.43 1.90 20.27
N LEU A 35 -34.18 2.93 20.59
CA LEU A 35 -34.09 3.62 21.90
C LEU A 35 -34.48 2.73 23.08
N GLU A 36 -35.47 1.86 22.89
CA GLU A 36 -35.88 0.90 23.92
C GLU A 36 -34.75 -0.06 24.28
N ILE A 37 -34.02 -0.56 23.31
CA ILE A 37 -32.84 -1.43 23.52
C ILE A 37 -31.79 -0.70 24.39
N LEU A 38 -31.42 0.51 24.01
CA LEU A 38 -30.41 1.28 24.75
C LEU A 38 -30.88 1.63 26.16
N SER A 39 -32.15 2.04 26.31
CA SER A 39 -32.72 2.35 27.63
C SER A 39 -32.89 1.12 28.51
N ALA A 40 -33.20 -0.05 27.96
CA ALA A 40 -33.24 -1.30 28.70
C ALA A 40 -31.84 -1.68 29.22
N ARG A 41 -30.78 -1.47 28.41
CA ARG A 41 -29.41 -1.70 28.86
C ARG A 41 -29.00 -0.72 29.96
N ASP A 42 -29.39 0.57 29.88
CA ASP A 42 -29.21 1.55 30.94
C ASP A 42 -29.86 1.13 32.24
N ALA A 43 -31.13 0.66 32.16
CA ALA A 43 -31.85 0.20 33.33
C ALA A 43 -31.17 -1.01 34.00
N LEU A 44 -30.70 -1.98 33.19
CA LEU A 44 -29.91 -3.10 33.67
C LEU A 44 -28.64 -2.66 34.35
N GLN A 45 -27.90 -1.70 33.77
CA GLN A 45 -26.67 -1.19 34.35
C GLN A 45 -26.87 -0.50 35.69
N LYS A 46 -27.94 0.25 35.85
CA LYS A 46 -28.32 0.86 37.14
C LYS A 46 -28.52 -0.17 38.23
N VAL A 47 -29.21 -1.25 37.90
CA VAL A 47 -29.47 -2.33 38.90
C VAL A 47 -28.15 -3.07 39.19
N LEU A 48 -27.34 -3.40 38.17
CA LEU A 48 -26.04 -4.05 38.37
C LEU A 48 -25.10 -3.25 39.28
N LYS A 49 -25.16 -1.93 39.24
CA LYS A 49 -24.34 -1.04 40.12
C LYS A 49 -24.81 -1.03 41.56
N THR A 50 -26.06 -1.41 41.84
CA THR A 50 -26.63 -1.42 43.19
C THR A 50 -26.58 -2.79 43.87
N GLU A 51 -26.29 -3.84 43.12
CA GLU A 51 -26.17 -5.20 43.62
C GLU A 51 -24.72 -5.65 43.70
N ASP A 52 -24.26 -5.96 44.90
CA ASP A 52 -22.91 -6.48 45.16
C ASP A 52 -22.99 -7.58 46.23
N PRO A 53 -22.53 -8.82 45.93
CA PRO A 53 -21.99 -9.33 44.66
C PRO A 53 -23.07 -9.79 43.67
N VAL A 54 -22.84 -9.59 42.39
CA VAL A 54 -23.67 -10.13 41.30
C VAL A 54 -23.27 -11.58 41.02
N ALA A 55 -24.28 -12.48 40.86
CA ALA A 55 -24.04 -13.87 40.55
C ALA A 55 -23.35 -14.05 39.17
N GLY A 56 -22.37 -14.96 39.08
CA GLY A 56 -21.55 -15.14 37.85
C GLY A 56 -22.32 -15.62 36.62
N ASP A 57 -23.40 -16.39 36.83
CA ASP A 57 -24.32 -16.81 35.77
C ASP A 57 -25.08 -15.63 35.13
N ILE A 58 -25.49 -14.65 35.93
CA ILE A 58 -26.12 -13.42 35.45
C ILE A 58 -25.14 -12.58 34.66
N LEU A 59 -23.90 -12.44 35.15
CA LEU A 59 -22.87 -11.72 34.42
C LEU A 59 -22.57 -12.37 33.05
N SER A 60 -22.50 -13.69 32.99
CA SER A 60 -22.28 -14.40 31.73
C SER A 60 -23.45 -14.19 30.74
N GLN A 61 -24.68 -14.15 31.21
CA GLN A 61 -25.86 -13.83 30.39
C GLN A 61 -25.81 -12.38 29.87
N VAL A 62 -25.46 -11.43 30.71
CA VAL A 62 -25.30 -10.03 30.30
C VAL A 62 -24.23 -9.89 29.23
N MET A 63 -23.07 -10.57 29.41
CA MET A 63 -22.01 -10.57 28.42
C MET A 63 -22.42 -11.15 27.07
N ALA A 64 -23.22 -12.23 27.07
CA ALA A 64 -23.76 -12.82 25.85
C ALA A 64 -24.73 -11.86 25.12
N LEU A 65 -25.61 -11.21 25.85
CA LEU A 65 -26.55 -10.21 25.30
C LEU A 65 -25.80 -8.97 24.78
N ASP A 66 -24.80 -8.50 25.51
CA ASP A 66 -23.94 -7.39 25.10
C ASP A 66 -23.12 -7.73 23.82
N SER A 67 -22.75 -9.00 23.62
CA SER A 67 -22.13 -9.44 22.36
C SER A 67 -23.12 -9.31 21.20
N GLY A 68 -24.34 -9.75 21.35
CA GLY A 68 -25.40 -9.60 20.32
C GLY A 68 -25.65 -8.14 19.93
N LEU A 69 -25.61 -7.21 20.90
CA LEU A 69 -25.70 -5.78 20.62
C LEU A 69 -24.49 -5.24 19.87
N LYS A 70 -23.27 -5.67 20.26
CA LYS A 70 -22.00 -5.27 19.61
C LYS A 70 -21.85 -5.79 18.20
N ASP A 71 -22.41 -6.96 17.90
CA ASP A 71 -22.32 -7.60 16.60
C ASP A 71 -23.31 -7.00 15.58
N ASN A 72 -24.35 -6.29 16.06
CA ASN A 72 -25.40 -5.71 15.24
C ASN A 72 -25.54 -4.18 15.29
N PRO A 73 -24.47 -3.38 15.41
CA PRO A 73 -24.57 -1.92 15.53
C PRO A 73 -25.21 -1.29 14.31
N GLY A 74 -24.99 -1.86 13.12
CA GLY A 74 -25.46 -1.31 11.86
C GLY A 74 -26.99 -1.24 11.75
N ARG A 75 -27.73 -2.11 12.45
CA ARG A 75 -29.20 -2.06 12.47
C ARG A 75 -29.72 -0.86 13.28
N ILE A 76 -29.09 -0.56 14.41
CA ILE A 76 -29.43 0.61 15.25
C ILE A 76 -29.03 1.90 14.51
N LEU A 77 -27.83 1.97 13.95
CA LEU A 77 -27.31 3.16 13.29
C LEU A 77 -28.04 3.52 11.98
N LYS A 78 -28.78 2.58 11.38
CA LYS A 78 -29.66 2.87 10.23
C LYS A 78 -30.88 3.72 10.61
N VAL A 79 -31.38 3.58 11.83
CA VAL A 79 -32.64 4.20 12.27
C VAL A 79 -32.44 5.28 13.32
N LEU A 80 -31.26 5.32 13.98
CA LEU A 80 -30.97 6.23 15.08
C LEU A 80 -29.61 6.90 14.89
N ASN A 81 -29.58 8.23 14.92
CA ASN A 81 -28.34 9.00 15.03
C ASN A 81 -27.97 9.12 16.51
N LEU A 82 -26.98 8.33 16.94
CA LEU A 82 -26.55 8.30 18.35
C LEU A 82 -25.84 9.60 18.76
N ALA A 83 -25.22 10.34 17.84
CA ALA A 83 -24.61 11.62 18.14
C ALA A 83 -25.67 12.63 18.58
N ASP A 84 -26.74 12.79 17.79
CA ASP A 84 -27.85 13.69 18.11
C ASP A 84 -28.56 13.27 19.42
N CYS A 85 -28.70 11.95 19.66
CA CYS A 85 -29.29 11.46 20.90
C CYS A 85 -28.43 11.83 22.12
N ARG A 86 -27.11 11.70 22.04
CA ARG A 86 -26.21 12.09 23.15
C ARG A 86 -26.26 13.60 23.42
N GLU A 87 -26.29 14.43 22.38
CA GLU A 87 -26.37 15.88 22.51
C GLU A 87 -27.72 16.35 23.09
N SER A 88 -28.80 15.60 22.87
CA SER A 88 -30.13 15.93 23.43
C SER A 88 -30.28 15.60 24.91
N LEU A 89 -29.36 14.86 25.50
CA LEU A 89 -29.40 14.46 26.92
C LEU A 89 -28.67 15.48 27.80
N PRO A 90 -29.20 15.81 28.98
CA PRO A 90 -28.58 16.80 29.91
C PRO A 90 -27.18 16.40 30.36
N ALA A 91 -26.88 15.11 30.43
CA ALA A 91 -25.55 14.56 30.68
C ALA A 91 -25.28 13.46 29.65
N PRO A 92 -24.32 13.66 28.71
CA PRO A 92 -24.02 12.67 27.71
C PRO A 92 -23.57 11.36 28.34
N PRO A 93 -24.22 10.22 28.02
CA PRO A 93 -23.87 8.93 28.59
C PRO A 93 -22.46 8.52 28.17
N GLN A 94 -21.67 7.99 29.13
CA GLN A 94 -20.31 7.50 28.88
C GLN A 94 -20.26 6.01 28.55
N ASP A 95 -21.37 5.31 28.68
CA ASP A 95 -21.45 3.88 28.51
C ASP A 95 -21.31 3.49 27.03
N TRP A 96 -20.60 2.38 26.74
CA TRP A 96 -20.20 1.97 25.40
C TRP A 96 -21.38 1.75 24.44
N TRP A 97 -22.55 1.32 24.90
CA TRP A 97 -23.73 1.10 24.04
C TRP A 97 -24.34 2.39 23.47
N TRP A 98 -24.07 3.53 24.08
CA TRP A 98 -24.38 4.84 23.51
C TRP A 98 -23.35 5.33 22.51
N HIS A 99 -22.25 4.57 22.33
CA HIS A 99 -21.14 4.89 21.44
C HIS A 99 -20.93 3.79 20.36
N LEU A 100 -21.99 3.08 19.98
CA LEU A 100 -21.93 2.09 18.90
C LEU A 100 -21.56 2.68 17.53
N ASP A 101 -21.73 3.99 17.35
CA ASP A 101 -21.27 4.78 16.23
C ASP A 101 -19.74 5.02 16.25
N ARG A 102 -19.10 4.92 17.42
CA ARG A 102 -17.64 4.98 17.51
C ARG A 102 -17.06 3.69 16.94
N LYS A 103 -16.42 3.83 15.79
CA LYS A 103 -15.74 2.72 15.11
C LYS A 103 -14.78 2.06 16.11
N GLN A 104 -14.98 0.76 16.36
CA GLN A 104 -13.93 -0.04 16.99
C GLN A 104 -12.72 0.04 16.07
N VAL A 105 -11.70 0.73 16.53
CA VAL A 105 -10.47 0.94 15.78
C VAL A 105 -9.78 -0.41 15.68
N ASN A 106 -9.94 -1.06 14.52
CA ASN A 106 -9.19 -2.26 14.25
C ASN A 106 -7.71 -1.87 14.09
N TRP A 107 -6.95 -1.99 15.17
CA TRP A 107 -5.53 -1.65 15.22
C TRP A 107 -4.71 -2.39 14.16
N LEU A 108 -5.15 -3.60 13.78
CA LEU A 108 -4.55 -4.38 12.68
C LEU A 108 -4.71 -3.66 11.34
N ILE A 109 -5.92 -3.19 11.02
CA ILE A 109 -6.18 -2.44 9.78
C ILE A 109 -5.36 -1.15 9.78
N ARG A 110 -5.25 -0.45 10.91
CA ARG A 110 -4.39 0.75 11.01
C ARG A 110 -2.92 0.41 10.80
N GLY A 111 -2.42 -0.64 11.44
CA GLY A 111 -1.04 -1.10 11.26
C GLY A 111 -0.75 -1.47 9.80
N LEU A 112 -1.61 -2.28 9.19
CA LEU A 112 -1.50 -2.64 7.77
C LEU A 112 -1.60 -1.42 6.85
N THR A 113 -2.46 -0.45 7.15
CA THR A 113 -2.56 0.81 6.40
C THR A 113 -1.24 1.58 6.42
N VAL A 114 -0.60 1.71 7.60
CA VAL A 114 0.70 2.39 7.72
C VAL A 114 1.78 1.66 6.91
N ILE A 115 1.85 0.33 7.00
CA ILE A 115 2.82 -0.48 6.25
C ILE A 115 2.60 -0.31 4.74
N THR A 116 1.36 -0.42 4.27
CA THR A 116 1.02 -0.28 2.85
C THR A 116 1.33 1.13 2.34
N TRP A 117 1.04 2.16 3.13
CA TRP A 117 1.38 3.55 2.80
C TRP A 117 2.88 3.76 2.66
N THR A 118 3.65 3.30 3.65
CA THR A 118 5.11 3.41 3.64
C THR A 118 5.72 2.67 2.46
N GLY A 119 5.25 1.45 2.18
CA GLY A 119 5.70 0.66 1.03
C GLY A 119 5.36 1.34 -0.30
N SER A 120 4.15 1.86 -0.46
CA SER A 120 3.72 2.56 -1.67
C SER A 120 4.52 3.84 -1.92
N LEU A 121 4.82 4.62 -0.87
CA LEU A 121 5.68 5.80 -0.97
C LEU A 121 7.13 5.43 -1.34
N GLY A 122 7.66 4.35 -0.77
CA GLY A 122 8.98 3.83 -1.13
C GLY A 122 9.07 3.41 -2.60
N LEU A 123 8.08 2.68 -3.09
CA LEU A 123 7.97 2.31 -4.51
C LEU A 123 7.87 3.54 -5.40
N LEU A 124 7.00 4.50 -5.07
CA LEU A 124 6.83 5.72 -5.84
C LEU A 124 8.14 6.52 -5.91
N ALA A 125 8.86 6.65 -4.80
CA ALA A 125 10.14 7.33 -4.77
C ALA A 125 11.20 6.61 -5.62
N ASN A 126 11.25 5.26 -5.56
CA ASN A 126 12.14 4.46 -6.38
C ASN A 126 11.83 4.61 -7.88
N ILE A 127 10.55 4.50 -8.27
CA ILE A 127 10.10 4.68 -9.65
C ILE A 127 10.44 6.10 -10.13
N ALA A 128 10.07 7.13 -9.36
CA ALA A 128 10.31 8.52 -9.72
C ALA A 128 11.81 8.81 -9.91
N SER A 129 12.68 8.28 -9.04
CA SER A 129 14.12 8.45 -9.18
C SER A 129 14.65 7.88 -10.49
N ARG A 130 14.14 6.74 -10.94
CA ARG A 130 14.57 6.09 -12.20
C ARG A 130 14.20 6.91 -13.43
N PHE A 131 13.02 7.54 -13.46
CA PHE A 131 12.60 8.41 -14.58
C PHE A 131 13.33 9.76 -14.60
N LEU A 132 13.74 10.25 -13.43
CA LEU A 132 14.43 11.54 -13.31
C LEU A 132 15.94 11.46 -13.56
N THR A 133 16.54 10.27 -13.49
CA THR A 133 18.00 10.08 -13.67
C THR A 133 18.49 10.30 -15.11
N GLY A 134 17.58 10.36 -16.08
CA GLY A 134 17.94 10.59 -17.49
C GLY A 134 18.45 12.02 -17.83
N GLY A 135 18.51 12.95 -16.87
CA GLY A 135 18.98 14.32 -17.16
C GLY A 135 19.50 15.12 -15.97
N VAL A 136 18.98 14.84 -14.77
CA VAL A 136 19.38 15.56 -13.55
C VAL A 136 19.78 14.49 -12.55
N GLY A 137 21.04 14.28 -12.28
CA GLY A 137 21.55 13.17 -11.45
C GLY A 137 20.75 12.91 -10.17
N VAL A 138 20.95 11.74 -9.53
CA VAL A 138 20.19 11.22 -8.36
C VAL A 138 19.96 12.29 -7.27
N LEU A 139 20.91 13.19 -7.05
CA LEU A 139 20.79 14.32 -6.12
C LEU A 139 19.77 15.37 -6.59
N GLY A 140 19.67 15.64 -7.89
CA GLY A 140 18.67 16.57 -8.44
C GLY A 140 17.26 15.99 -8.38
N ALA A 141 17.11 14.69 -8.67
CA ALA A 141 15.85 13.97 -8.51
C ALA A 141 15.38 13.94 -7.03
N ALA A 142 16.30 13.66 -6.12
CA ALA A 142 16.03 13.70 -4.68
C ALA A 142 15.65 15.13 -4.22
N ALA A 143 16.29 16.16 -4.75
CA ALA A 143 16.00 17.56 -4.41
C ALA A 143 14.60 18.02 -4.84
N VAL A 144 14.01 17.40 -5.87
CA VAL A 144 12.63 17.70 -6.33
C VAL A 144 11.61 16.81 -5.62
N VAL A 145 11.89 15.51 -5.47
CA VAL A 145 10.96 14.53 -4.90
C VAL A 145 10.87 14.66 -3.39
N PHE A 146 11.98 14.90 -2.69
CA PHE A 146 12.02 14.98 -1.23
C PHE A 146 11.21 16.15 -0.65
N PRO A 147 11.31 17.40 -1.16
CA PRO A 147 10.44 18.50 -0.73
C PRO A 147 8.98 18.26 -1.06
N SER A 148 8.68 17.64 -2.22
CA SER A 148 7.31 17.31 -2.61
C SER A 148 6.72 16.24 -1.70
N LEU A 149 7.48 15.22 -1.33
CA LEU A 149 7.12 14.21 -0.33
C LEU A 149 6.97 14.82 1.07
N LEU A 150 7.90 15.69 1.47
CA LEU A 150 7.81 16.43 2.75
C LEU A 150 6.62 17.38 2.77
N THR A 151 6.29 18.03 1.67
CA THR A 151 5.12 18.89 1.53
C THR A 151 3.83 18.06 1.61
N LEU A 152 3.79 16.89 0.96
CA LEU A 152 2.69 15.91 1.10
C LEU A 152 2.58 15.36 2.53
N LEU A 153 3.69 15.10 3.19
CA LEU A 153 3.72 14.65 4.60
C LEU A 153 3.35 15.78 5.56
N LYS A 154 3.74 17.04 5.27
CA LYS A 154 3.44 18.22 6.07
C LYS A 154 2.01 18.74 5.84
N ALA A 155 1.49 18.59 4.63
CA ALA A 155 0.09 18.78 4.27
C ALA A 155 -0.87 17.74 4.87
N LYS A 156 -0.35 16.86 5.74
CA LYS A 156 -1.06 15.78 6.41
C LYS A 156 -2.32 16.22 7.17
N SER A 157 -2.50 17.49 7.47
CA SER A 157 -3.72 17.97 8.11
C SER A 157 -4.75 18.54 7.13
N GLU A 158 -4.36 19.27 6.08
CA GLU A 158 -5.32 19.99 5.22
C GLU A 158 -5.67 19.25 3.93
N LEU A 159 -4.68 18.66 3.24
CA LEU A 159 -4.93 17.80 2.07
C LEU A 159 -5.62 16.47 2.46
N THR A 160 -5.39 15.98 3.69
CA THR A 160 -6.09 14.80 4.19
C THR A 160 -7.56 15.09 4.51
N GLU A 161 -7.97 16.30 4.89
CA GLU A 161 -9.40 16.61 5.08
C GLU A 161 -10.13 16.67 3.74
N ALA A 162 -9.67 17.45 2.78
CA ALA A 162 -10.27 17.51 1.46
C ALA A 162 -10.19 16.15 0.70
N GLY A 163 -9.07 15.45 0.81
CA GLY A 163 -8.91 14.10 0.25
C GLY A 163 -9.79 13.07 0.96
N ARG A 164 -9.95 13.19 2.27
CA ARG A 164 -10.84 12.34 3.07
C ARG A 164 -12.30 12.59 2.73
N GLU A 165 -12.72 13.85 2.67
CA GLU A 165 -14.09 14.20 2.27
C GLU A 165 -14.39 13.80 0.84
N GLY A 166 -13.45 13.98 -0.11
CA GLY A 166 -13.60 13.53 -1.48
C GLY A 166 -13.74 12.01 -1.59
N LEU A 167 -12.91 11.27 -0.86
CA LEU A 167 -12.98 9.81 -0.81
C LEU A 167 -14.26 9.34 -0.10
N GLU A 168 -14.67 9.98 0.98
CA GLU A 168 -15.93 9.67 1.69
C GLU A 168 -17.15 9.93 0.81
N LYS A 169 -17.16 11.04 0.08
CA LYS A 169 -18.21 11.35 -0.91
C LYS A 169 -18.22 10.32 -2.05
N PHE A 170 -17.05 9.96 -2.57
CA PHE A 170 -16.93 8.93 -3.61
C PHE A 170 -17.43 7.56 -3.14
N ILE A 171 -17.00 7.12 -1.96
CA ILE A 171 -17.44 5.85 -1.35
C ILE A 171 -18.95 5.87 -1.06
N ALA A 172 -19.49 7.01 -0.61
CA ALA A 172 -20.93 7.19 -0.40
C ALA A 172 -21.70 7.10 -1.72
N THR A 173 -21.17 7.67 -2.82
CA THR A 173 -21.76 7.57 -4.16
C THR A 173 -21.81 6.13 -4.66
N LEU A 174 -20.86 5.28 -4.25
CA LEU A 174 -20.85 3.84 -4.54
C LEU A 174 -21.83 3.03 -3.67
N GLY A 175 -22.58 3.68 -2.77
CA GLY A 175 -23.55 3.03 -1.89
C GLY A 175 -22.93 2.15 -0.79
N ILE A 176 -21.65 2.34 -0.48
CA ILE A 176 -20.95 1.53 0.54
C ILE A 176 -21.35 2.03 1.94
N PRO A 177 -21.95 1.16 2.78
CA PRO A 177 -22.38 1.52 4.14
C PRO A 177 -21.22 2.03 5.01
N GLN A 178 -21.49 2.97 5.92
CA GLN A 178 -20.47 3.60 6.77
C GLN A 178 -19.57 2.62 7.53
N TYR A 179 -20.13 1.48 7.96
CA TYR A 179 -19.36 0.47 8.69
C TYR A 179 -18.33 -0.30 7.83
N HIS A 180 -18.46 -0.27 6.50
CA HIS A 180 -17.47 -0.86 5.57
C HIS A 180 -16.46 0.15 5.01
N GLN A 181 -16.61 1.44 5.29
CA GLN A 181 -15.76 2.48 4.69
C GLN A 181 -14.28 2.35 5.05
N GLU A 182 -13.95 1.90 6.26
CA GLU A 182 -12.54 1.67 6.64
C GLU A 182 -11.91 0.54 5.82
N GLY A 183 -12.66 -0.55 5.62
CA GLY A 183 -12.25 -1.64 4.73
C GLY A 183 -12.09 -1.19 3.28
N ALA A 184 -13.01 -0.35 2.78
CA ALA A 184 -12.94 0.20 1.42
C ALA A 184 -11.75 1.15 1.25
N LYS A 185 -11.45 2.00 2.24
CA LYS A 185 -10.25 2.86 2.25
C LYS A 185 -8.97 2.03 2.24
N PHE A 186 -8.90 0.98 3.06
CA PHE A 186 -7.77 0.07 3.06
C PHE A 186 -7.64 -0.68 1.74
N GLY A 187 -8.75 -1.19 1.19
CA GLY A 187 -8.79 -1.87 -0.11
C GLY A 187 -8.31 -0.98 -1.26
N SER A 188 -8.72 0.29 -1.29
CA SER A 188 -8.24 1.25 -2.31
C SER A 188 -6.74 1.52 -2.20
N LEU A 189 -6.21 1.59 -0.98
CA LEU A 189 -4.77 1.77 -0.75
C LEU A 189 -3.97 0.54 -1.18
N VAL A 190 -4.46 -0.67 -0.88
CA VAL A 190 -3.85 -1.93 -1.35
C VAL A 190 -3.89 -2.02 -2.87
N GLY A 191 -5.01 -1.61 -3.50
CA GLY A 191 -5.14 -1.53 -4.96
C GLY A 191 -4.11 -0.58 -5.57
N LEU A 192 -3.94 0.61 -5.01
CA LEU A 192 -2.93 1.57 -5.44
C LEU A 192 -1.50 1.02 -5.29
N GLY A 193 -1.20 0.41 -4.14
CA GLY A 193 0.10 -0.23 -3.90
C GLY A 193 0.36 -1.38 -4.88
N GLY A 194 -0.66 -2.16 -5.19
CA GLY A 194 -0.61 -3.22 -6.20
C GLY A 194 -0.32 -2.68 -7.61
N LEU A 195 -0.98 -1.58 -8.01
CA LEU A 195 -0.71 -0.93 -9.29
C LEU A 195 0.72 -0.38 -9.37
N LEU A 196 1.22 0.23 -8.31
CA LEU A 196 2.61 0.70 -8.24
C LEU A 196 3.60 -0.46 -8.33
N LEU A 197 3.31 -1.58 -7.67
CA LEU A 197 4.14 -2.78 -7.75
C LEU A 197 4.14 -3.36 -9.18
N LEU A 198 2.98 -3.48 -9.82
CA LEU A 198 2.89 -3.92 -11.21
C LEU A 198 3.66 -3.00 -12.15
N PHE A 199 3.57 -1.68 -11.95
CA PHE A 199 4.33 -0.72 -12.73
C PHE A 199 5.85 -0.87 -12.50
N TRP A 200 6.27 -1.08 -11.25
CA TRP A 200 7.68 -1.34 -10.91
C TRP A 200 8.20 -2.61 -11.57
N LEU A 201 7.41 -3.68 -11.59
CA LEU A 201 7.73 -4.93 -12.29
C LEU A 201 7.78 -4.78 -13.82
N ALA A 202 7.08 -3.78 -14.36
CA ALA A 202 7.10 -3.48 -15.79
C ALA A 202 8.32 -2.62 -16.22
N LEU A 203 9.07 -2.03 -15.28
CA LEU A 203 10.22 -1.17 -15.60
C LEU A 203 11.27 -1.86 -16.50
N PRO A 204 11.62 -3.15 -16.30
CA PRO A 204 12.53 -3.85 -17.21
C PRO A 204 12.02 -3.90 -18.66
N LEU A 205 10.73 -4.11 -18.90
CA LEU A 205 10.15 -4.11 -20.25
C LEU A 205 10.22 -2.73 -20.89
N ILE A 206 10.00 -1.68 -20.12
CA ILE A 206 10.14 -0.31 -20.59
C ILE A 206 11.62 -0.01 -20.91
N SER A 207 12.56 -0.49 -20.08
CA SER A 207 13.98 -0.41 -20.30
C SER A 207 14.39 -1.02 -21.64
N GLU A 208 13.89 -2.21 -21.95
CA GLU A 208 14.13 -2.90 -23.22
C GLU A 208 13.67 -2.06 -24.41
N THR A 209 12.47 -1.47 -24.31
CA THR A 209 11.93 -0.58 -25.35
C THR A 209 12.87 0.61 -25.63
N TYR A 210 13.43 1.23 -24.58
CA TYR A 210 14.41 2.32 -24.75
C TYR A 210 15.73 1.82 -25.31
N ASN A 211 16.20 0.63 -24.91
CA ASN A 211 17.38 0.02 -25.50
C ASN A 211 17.22 -0.21 -27.01
N ASP A 212 16.08 -0.75 -27.45
CA ASP A 212 15.74 -0.95 -28.86
C ASP A 212 15.65 0.36 -29.64
N GLN A 213 15.09 1.41 -29.04
CA GLN A 213 15.08 2.75 -29.63
C GLN A 213 16.50 3.29 -29.76
N GLY A 214 17.34 3.10 -28.74
CA GLY A 214 18.76 3.46 -28.78
C GLY A 214 19.50 2.80 -29.93
N ARG A 215 19.29 1.49 -30.14
CA ARG A 215 19.85 0.75 -31.29
C ARG A 215 19.44 1.36 -32.62
N LYS A 216 18.13 1.61 -32.81
CA LYS A 216 17.63 2.22 -34.05
C LYS A 216 18.24 3.57 -34.32
N ASN A 217 18.34 4.45 -33.30
CA ASN A 217 18.96 5.76 -33.45
C ASN A 217 20.48 5.65 -33.74
N HIS A 218 21.19 4.69 -33.12
CA HIS A 218 22.57 4.40 -33.38
C HIS A 218 22.79 4.00 -34.85
N ASP A 219 21.97 3.05 -35.36
CA ASP A 219 22.02 2.60 -36.76
C ASP A 219 21.71 3.74 -37.76
N GLN A 220 20.93 4.74 -37.36
CA GLN A 220 20.61 5.93 -38.13
C GLN A 220 21.67 7.02 -38.03
N GLY A 221 22.69 6.83 -37.19
CA GLY A 221 23.74 7.79 -36.96
C GLY A 221 23.36 8.94 -35.99
N GLU A 222 22.20 8.82 -35.35
CA GLU A 222 21.72 9.79 -34.35
C GLU A 222 22.33 9.51 -32.96
N LEU A 223 23.67 9.63 -32.87
CA LEU A 223 24.46 9.15 -31.74
C LEU A 223 24.05 9.79 -30.40
N GLY A 224 23.69 11.09 -30.42
CA GLY A 224 23.25 11.79 -29.19
C GLY A 224 21.92 11.26 -28.65
N THR A 225 20.94 11.01 -29.55
CA THR A 225 19.64 10.44 -29.19
C THR A 225 19.79 8.97 -28.75
N ALA A 226 20.70 8.22 -29.38
CA ALA A 226 21.03 6.86 -28.98
C ALA A 226 21.60 6.82 -27.56
N GLU A 227 22.57 7.69 -27.24
CA GLU A 227 23.14 7.81 -25.88
C GLU A 227 22.03 8.06 -24.85
N GLU A 228 21.16 9.03 -25.12
CA GLU A 228 20.04 9.36 -24.22
C GLU A 228 19.11 8.15 -23.98
N ASN A 229 18.78 7.43 -25.04
CA ASN A 229 17.90 6.25 -24.93
C ASN A 229 18.56 5.10 -24.15
N TYR A 230 19.84 4.81 -24.38
CA TYR A 230 20.56 3.81 -23.60
C TYR A 230 20.68 4.20 -22.12
N LEU A 231 20.97 5.47 -21.82
CA LEU A 231 21.02 5.96 -20.44
C LEU A 231 19.66 5.88 -19.76
N ARG A 232 18.57 6.13 -20.48
CA ARG A 232 17.20 5.93 -19.96
C ARG A 232 16.90 4.45 -19.69
N ALA A 233 17.31 3.57 -20.60
CA ALA A 233 17.18 2.13 -20.39
C ALA A 233 17.87 1.69 -19.11
N ILE A 234 19.13 2.10 -18.90
CA ILE A 234 19.93 1.79 -17.72
C ILE A 234 19.31 2.42 -16.45
N ALA A 235 18.78 3.65 -16.53
CA ALA A 235 18.12 4.28 -15.41
C ALA A 235 16.87 3.51 -14.94
N LEU A 236 16.09 2.98 -15.89
CA LEU A 236 14.89 2.18 -15.60
C LEU A 236 15.24 0.77 -15.11
N ASN A 237 16.24 0.16 -15.68
CA ASN A 237 16.77 -1.12 -15.26
C ASN A 237 18.31 -1.10 -15.25
N PRO A 238 18.95 -0.86 -14.09
CA PRO A 238 20.41 -0.83 -13.99
C PRO A 238 21.08 -2.19 -14.30
N ASP A 239 20.32 -3.27 -14.34
CA ASP A 239 20.80 -4.60 -14.69
C ASP A 239 20.55 -4.96 -16.16
N ASN A 240 20.16 -3.97 -17.00
CA ASN A 240 20.02 -4.18 -18.43
C ASN A 240 21.41 -4.26 -19.10
N VAL A 241 21.91 -5.49 -19.20
CA VAL A 241 23.25 -5.77 -19.72
C VAL A 241 23.40 -5.42 -21.20
N ASP A 242 22.33 -5.57 -21.98
CA ASP A 242 22.32 -5.21 -23.40
C ASP A 242 22.41 -3.69 -23.60
N ALA A 243 21.74 -2.91 -22.76
CA ALA A 243 21.87 -1.45 -22.79
C ALA A 243 23.29 -0.99 -22.44
N HIS A 244 23.94 -1.63 -21.46
CA HIS A 244 25.34 -1.39 -21.13
C HIS A 244 26.25 -1.75 -22.30
N TYR A 245 26.03 -2.92 -22.91
CA TYR A 245 26.81 -3.35 -24.07
C TYR A 245 26.67 -2.36 -25.24
N ASN A 246 25.44 -1.99 -25.59
CA ASN A 246 25.15 -1.08 -26.70
C ASN A 246 25.70 0.34 -26.44
N LEU A 247 25.61 0.84 -25.20
CA LEU A 247 26.23 2.12 -24.81
C LEU A 247 27.75 2.05 -24.87
N GLY A 248 28.32 0.89 -24.50
CA GLY A 248 29.74 0.63 -24.65
C GLY A 248 30.18 0.72 -26.13
N ASN A 249 29.44 0.13 -27.06
CA ASN A 249 29.69 0.23 -28.50
C ASN A 249 29.59 1.68 -28.97
N LEU A 250 28.54 2.42 -28.58
CA LEU A 250 28.40 3.83 -28.91
C LEU A 250 29.58 4.66 -28.43
N TYR A 251 30.02 4.47 -27.18
CA TYR A 251 31.21 5.21 -26.67
C TYR A 251 32.49 4.80 -27.38
N GLU A 252 32.63 3.57 -27.88
CA GLU A 252 33.76 3.17 -28.68
C GLU A 252 33.75 3.88 -30.05
N ASP A 253 32.58 4.00 -30.70
CA ASP A 253 32.42 4.74 -31.95
C ASP A 253 32.76 6.24 -31.80
N LEU A 254 32.40 6.80 -30.64
CA LEU A 254 32.76 8.16 -30.23
C LEU A 254 34.22 8.28 -29.75
N GLN A 255 35.04 7.22 -29.80
CA GLN A 255 36.41 7.13 -29.31
C GLN A 255 36.56 7.45 -27.81
N GLN A 256 35.49 7.34 -27.03
CA GLN A 256 35.45 7.53 -25.58
C GLN A 256 35.80 6.22 -24.86
N PHE A 257 37.00 5.69 -25.09
CA PHE A 257 37.40 4.33 -24.70
C PHE A 257 37.30 4.04 -23.19
N ASP A 258 37.48 5.04 -22.33
CA ASP A 258 37.38 4.84 -20.90
C ASP A 258 35.90 4.68 -20.44
N LYS A 259 34.97 5.40 -21.08
CA LYS A 259 33.54 5.17 -20.88
C LYS A 259 33.12 3.83 -21.45
N ALA A 260 33.53 3.50 -22.68
CA ALA A 260 33.24 2.21 -23.29
C ALA A 260 33.71 1.05 -22.40
N ARG A 261 34.90 1.14 -21.82
CA ARG A 261 35.42 0.15 -20.88
C ARG A 261 34.53 -0.02 -19.66
N THR A 262 34.03 1.08 -19.11
CA THR A 262 33.16 1.05 -17.93
C THR A 262 31.84 0.31 -18.24
N GLU A 263 31.23 0.62 -19.37
CA GLU A 263 29.98 0.01 -19.79
C GLU A 263 30.15 -1.48 -20.14
N TYR A 264 31.22 -1.83 -20.86
CA TYR A 264 31.53 -3.24 -21.13
C TYR A 264 31.80 -4.05 -19.85
N LEU A 265 32.44 -3.45 -18.83
CA LEU A 265 32.61 -4.11 -17.53
C LEU A 265 31.28 -4.44 -16.84
N LEU A 266 30.24 -3.62 -17.04
CA LEU A 266 28.90 -3.88 -16.53
C LEU A 266 28.20 -4.95 -17.36
N ALA A 267 28.34 -4.92 -18.68
CA ALA A 267 27.80 -5.96 -19.55
C ALA A 267 28.43 -7.34 -19.30
N VAL A 268 29.73 -7.39 -19.04
CA VAL A 268 30.46 -8.62 -18.67
C VAL A 268 29.94 -9.24 -17.38
N LYS A 269 29.41 -8.46 -16.41
CA LYS A 269 28.80 -9.00 -15.20
C LYS A 269 27.52 -9.78 -15.49
N GLY A 270 26.84 -9.49 -16.58
CA GLY A 270 25.67 -10.21 -17.05
C GLY A 270 26.00 -11.30 -18.08
N ASP A 271 27.28 -11.69 -18.18
CA ASP A 271 27.78 -12.77 -19.01
C ASP A 271 27.49 -12.63 -20.52
N VAL A 272 27.46 -11.37 -21.04
CA VAL A 272 27.32 -11.07 -22.47
C VAL A 272 28.64 -11.42 -23.19
N PRO A 273 28.69 -12.46 -24.06
CA PRO A 273 29.95 -12.94 -24.67
C PRO A 273 30.64 -11.89 -25.52
N GLU A 274 29.89 -11.07 -26.25
CA GLU A 274 30.40 -10.00 -27.11
C GLU A 274 31.10 -8.90 -26.29
N ALA A 275 30.58 -8.63 -25.07
CA ALA A 275 31.18 -7.64 -24.17
C ALA A 275 32.60 -8.06 -23.72
N TYR A 276 32.81 -9.37 -23.46
CA TYR A 276 34.15 -9.90 -23.15
C TYR A 276 35.14 -9.64 -24.29
N ASN A 277 34.70 -9.85 -25.52
CA ASN A 277 35.55 -9.64 -26.71
C ASN A 277 35.89 -8.15 -26.88
N ASN A 278 34.90 -7.26 -26.81
CA ASN A 278 35.09 -5.84 -26.96
C ASN A 278 35.99 -5.25 -25.86
N LEU A 279 35.75 -5.68 -24.60
CA LEU A 279 36.59 -5.28 -23.48
C LEU A 279 38.03 -5.76 -23.63
N ALA A 280 38.24 -7.01 -24.05
CA ALA A 280 39.56 -7.56 -24.30
C ALA A 280 40.29 -6.78 -25.42
N ARG A 281 39.59 -6.39 -26.49
CA ARG A 281 40.14 -5.56 -27.55
C ARG A 281 40.65 -4.20 -27.04
N LEU A 282 39.90 -3.56 -26.13
CA LEU A 282 40.33 -2.31 -25.47
C LEU A 282 41.59 -2.51 -24.60
N LEU A 283 41.67 -3.65 -23.88
CA LEU A 283 42.85 -3.99 -23.08
C LEU A 283 44.08 -4.28 -23.96
N ILE A 284 43.91 -4.92 -25.12
CA ILE A 284 44.97 -5.14 -26.08
C ILE A 284 45.51 -3.78 -26.59
N LYS A 285 44.61 -2.82 -26.90
CA LYS A 285 45.02 -1.45 -27.27
C LYS A 285 45.84 -0.77 -26.16
N LYS A 286 45.53 -1.06 -24.88
CA LYS A 286 46.30 -0.58 -23.71
C LYS A 286 47.53 -1.43 -23.38
N LYS A 287 47.84 -2.49 -24.17
CA LYS A 287 48.95 -3.45 -23.96
C LYS A 287 48.79 -4.29 -22.67
N GLU A 288 47.58 -4.42 -22.13
CA GLU A 288 47.22 -5.23 -20.95
C GLU A 288 46.89 -6.67 -21.38
N TYR A 289 47.87 -7.33 -22.03
CA TYR A 289 47.66 -8.65 -22.67
C TYR A 289 47.21 -9.76 -21.73
N PRO A 290 47.74 -9.91 -20.50
CA PRO A 290 47.29 -11.01 -19.61
C PRO A 290 45.82 -10.91 -19.24
N GLN A 291 45.32 -9.70 -18.97
CA GLN A 291 43.92 -9.47 -18.64
C GLN A 291 43.02 -9.73 -19.88
N ALA A 292 43.45 -9.31 -21.07
CA ALA A 292 42.76 -9.53 -22.32
C ALA A 292 42.57 -11.06 -22.59
N VAL A 293 43.65 -11.83 -22.43
CA VAL A 293 43.60 -13.31 -22.60
C VAL A 293 42.62 -13.97 -21.61
N ALA A 294 42.66 -13.53 -20.34
CA ALA A 294 41.75 -14.07 -19.32
C ALA A 294 40.29 -13.79 -19.68
N LEU A 295 39.98 -12.57 -20.17
CA LEU A 295 38.62 -12.20 -20.60
C LEU A 295 38.16 -12.97 -21.82
N LEU A 296 39.02 -13.14 -22.84
CA LEU A 296 38.67 -13.92 -24.05
C LEU A 296 38.37 -15.39 -23.69
N ASN A 297 39.19 -16.00 -22.81
CA ASN A 297 38.95 -17.34 -22.37
C ASN A 297 37.58 -17.45 -21.60
N LYS A 298 37.28 -16.46 -20.77
CA LYS A 298 35.97 -16.44 -20.05
C LYS A 298 34.82 -16.24 -21.02
N GLY A 299 34.94 -15.30 -21.96
CA GLY A 299 33.92 -15.06 -22.99
C GLY A 299 33.64 -16.28 -23.86
N LEU A 300 34.71 -17.05 -24.22
CA LEU A 300 34.55 -18.31 -24.95
C LEU A 300 33.76 -19.34 -24.15
N LEU A 301 34.03 -19.48 -22.84
CA LEU A 301 33.30 -20.41 -21.97
C LEU A 301 31.83 -20.00 -21.84
N GLU A 302 31.52 -18.71 -21.72
CA GLU A 302 30.11 -18.26 -21.63
C GLU A 302 29.38 -18.46 -22.97
N ALA A 303 30.01 -18.17 -24.12
CA ALA A 303 29.44 -18.46 -25.43
C ALA A 303 29.13 -19.94 -25.62
N GLN A 304 30.05 -20.84 -25.21
CA GLN A 304 29.83 -22.29 -25.29
C GLN A 304 28.66 -22.77 -24.42
N LYS A 305 28.40 -22.13 -23.26
CA LYS A 305 27.24 -22.46 -22.44
C LYS A 305 25.95 -22.06 -23.13
N GLN A 306 25.88 -20.89 -23.74
CA GLN A 306 24.69 -20.43 -24.48
C GLN A 306 24.37 -21.35 -25.65
N ASP A 307 25.36 -21.76 -26.42
CA ASP A 307 25.17 -22.70 -27.54
C ASP A 307 24.74 -24.12 -27.09
N SER A 308 25.09 -24.50 -25.86
CA SER A 308 24.76 -25.84 -25.33
C SER A 308 23.33 -25.95 -24.79
N PHE A 309 22.68 -24.81 -24.49
CA PHE A 309 21.31 -24.72 -24.02
C PHE A 309 20.57 -23.63 -24.80
N PRO A 310 20.20 -23.88 -26.09
CA PRO A 310 19.33 -22.95 -26.81
C PRO A 310 17.96 -22.93 -26.10
N ASP A 311 17.46 -21.74 -25.78
CA ASP A 311 16.13 -21.50 -25.23
C ASP A 311 15.00 -21.97 -26.14
#